data_2472394106e45b217a4c1aa768b6679a
#
_entry.id   2472394106e45b217a4c1aa768b6679a
#
_cell.length_a   1.000
_cell.length_b   1.000
_cell.length_c   1.000
_cell.angle_alpha   90.00
_cell.angle_beta   90.00
_cell.angle_gamma   90.00
#
_symmetry.space_group_name_H-M   'P 1'
#
loop_
_entity.id
_entity.type
_entity.pdbx_description
1 polymer ?
#
loop_
_entity_poly.entity_id
_entity_poly.type
_entity_poly.pdbx_seq_one_letter_code
_entity_poly.pdbx_strand_id
1 'polypeptide(L)'
;IILISILGYGCLLLSFDKVNKNFFNLGYVGLIGLFLLVIYSYFSNLFIAHSKPHNLILIFFGFFSFLYFFKKNFKKPKFIKNVYLVLAVFLILFLSLLIEKNHDDFPYYHFPYTFQLTQDSLNFGIGKLNHGFRTPSSIFYLNSLFFLPIADYFLFNFSAAFILGFANIILLNKILNFDNDKKTLDFRNYLSLLSFIFLNIFFYRLSEHGTDRSAQVLILILFIHLLGNFQMKKFDRNDQLITYLILGLIISLKSFYFLY
;
A
#
# COMPACT_ATOMS: atom_id res chain seq x y z
N ILE A 1 0.96 14.97 -0.02
CA ILE A 1 1.47 14.82 -1.40
C ILE A 1 1.73 13.34 -1.70
N ILE A 2 2.51 12.58 -0.88
CA ILE A 2 2.87 11.17 -1.11
C ILE A 2 1.62 10.29 -1.30
N LEU A 3 0.64 10.36 -0.40
CA LEU A 3 -0.62 9.62 -0.50
C LEU A 3 -1.32 9.84 -1.85
N ILE A 4 -1.40 11.10 -2.26
CA ILE A 4 -2.02 11.49 -3.53
C ILE A 4 -1.22 10.94 -4.71
N SER A 5 0.11 10.96 -4.62
CA SER A 5 1.00 10.40 -5.63
C SER A 5 0.80 8.90 -5.80
N ILE A 6 0.72 8.14 -4.70
CA ILE A 6 0.46 6.69 -4.74
C ILE A 6 -0.87 6.40 -5.44
N LEU A 7 -1.94 7.13 -5.10
CA LEU A 7 -3.22 7.02 -5.78
C LEU A 7 -3.12 7.37 -7.27
N GLY A 8 -2.29 8.35 -7.63
CA GLY A 8 -2.03 8.74 -9.01
C GLY A 8 -1.45 7.61 -9.84
N TYR A 9 -0.46 6.88 -9.30
CA TYR A 9 0.12 5.71 -9.96
C TYR A 9 -0.92 4.60 -10.15
N GLY A 10 -1.75 4.33 -9.14
CA GLY A 10 -2.84 3.36 -9.27
C GLY A 10 -3.86 3.76 -10.35
N CYS A 11 -4.21 5.05 -10.42
CA CYS A 11 -5.09 5.58 -11.46
C CYS A 11 -4.49 5.47 -12.86
N LEU A 12 -3.18 5.65 -13.02
CA LEU A 12 -2.49 5.48 -14.30
C LEU A 12 -2.64 4.06 -14.82
N LEU A 13 -2.32 3.04 -14.02
CA LEU A 13 -2.46 1.65 -14.45
C LEU A 13 -3.88 1.33 -14.90
N LEU A 14 -4.87 1.74 -14.10
CA LEU A 14 -6.28 1.50 -14.41
C LEU A 14 -6.76 2.26 -15.64
N SER A 15 -6.08 3.32 -16.07
CA SER A 15 -6.41 4.05 -17.29
C SER A 15 -5.93 3.35 -18.56
N PHE A 16 -4.84 2.59 -18.47
CA PHE A 16 -4.29 1.80 -19.59
C PHE A 16 -5.09 0.53 -19.85
N ASP A 17 -5.53 -0.13 -18.79
CA ASP A 17 -6.44 -1.26 -18.95
C ASP A 17 -7.87 -0.71 -19.04
N LYS A 18 -8.68 -1.18 -20.00
CA LYS A 18 -10.11 -0.84 -20.10
C LYS A 18 -10.90 -1.43 -18.91
N VAL A 19 -10.32 -1.33 -17.73
CA VAL A 19 -10.90 -1.73 -16.46
C VAL A 19 -12.21 -0.97 -16.27
N ASN A 20 -13.23 -1.69 -15.89
CA ASN A 20 -14.60 -1.20 -15.78
C ASN A 20 -14.65 0.16 -15.06
N LYS A 21 -15.16 1.18 -15.72
CA LYS A 21 -15.23 2.58 -15.25
C LYS A 21 -15.91 2.77 -13.88
N ASN A 22 -16.46 1.71 -13.31
CA ASN A 22 -17.12 1.67 -12.00
C ASN A 22 -16.20 1.24 -10.85
N PHE A 23 -14.91 1.00 -11.11
CA PHE A 23 -13.94 0.61 -10.08
C PHE A 23 -13.49 1.84 -9.27
N PHE A 24 -14.28 2.25 -8.28
CA PHE A 24 -13.99 3.43 -7.45
C PHE A 24 -13.57 3.13 -6.02
N ASN A 25 -13.10 1.90 -5.72
CA ASN A 25 -12.53 1.65 -4.41
C ASN A 25 -11.08 2.14 -4.37
N LEU A 26 -10.87 3.35 -3.82
CA LEU A 26 -9.55 3.96 -3.72
C LEU A 26 -8.56 3.17 -2.84
N GLY A 27 -9.03 2.25 -2.01
CA GLY A 27 -8.16 1.34 -1.29
C GLY A 27 -7.41 0.39 -2.23
N TYR A 28 -8.12 -0.26 -3.16
CA TYR A 28 -7.46 -1.08 -4.18
C TYR A 28 -6.60 -0.25 -5.13
N VAL A 29 -7.06 0.94 -5.52
CA VAL A 29 -6.26 1.86 -6.34
C VAL A 29 -4.93 2.20 -5.65
N GLY A 30 -4.97 2.45 -4.34
CA GLY A 30 -3.77 2.70 -3.55
C GLY A 30 -2.82 1.50 -3.50
N LEU A 31 -3.33 0.27 -3.30
CA LEU A 31 -2.50 -0.94 -3.32
C LEU A 31 -1.86 -1.18 -4.70
N ILE A 32 -2.59 -0.91 -5.79
CA ILE A 32 -2.06 -0.94 -7.16
C ILE A 32 -0.93 0.08 -7.32
N GLY A 33 -1.11 1.29 -6.80
CA GLY A 33 -0.08 2.33 -6.82
C GLY A 33 1.17 1.93 -6.04
N LEU A 34 1.02 1.31 -4.87
CA LEU A 34 2.14 0.78 -4.09
C LEU A 34 2.88 -0.32 -4.86
N PHE A 35 2.15 -1.23 -5.50
CA PHE A 35 2.75 -2.30 -6.31
C PHE A 35 3.60 -1.75 -7.46
N LEU A 36 3.08 -0.73 -8.17
CA LEU A 36 3.85 -0.07 -9.23
C LEU A 36 5.10 0.62 -8.71
N LEU A 37 5.00 1.28 -7.55
CA LEU A 37 6.15 1.92 -6.91
C LEU A 37 7.18 0.89 -6.46
N VAL A 38 6.77 -0.28 -5.98
CA VAL A 38 7.67 -1.40 -5.66
C VAL A 38 8.41 -1.86 -6.91
N ILE A 39 7.71 -2.15 -8.01
CA ILE A 39 8.37 -2.55 -9.27
C ILE A 39 9.33 -1.46 -9.74
N TYR A 40 8.87 -0.21 -9.75
CA TYR A 40 9.69 0.92 -10.14
C TYR A 40 10.94 1.04 -9.27
N SER A 41 10.82 0.88 -7.95
CA SER A 41 11.93 1.03 -7.02
C SER A 41 13.03 -0.02 -7.27
N TYR A 42 12.67 -1.27 -7.51
CA TYR A 42 13.66 -2.29 -7.89
C TYR A 42 14.34 -1.95 -9.21
N PHE A 43 13.56 -1.56 -10.21
CA PHE A 43 14.12 -1.25 -11.52
C PHE A 43 15.00 0.01 -11.49
N SER A 44 14.56 1.09 -10.88
CA SER A 44 15.30 2.34 -10.81
C SER A 44 16.60 2.21 -10.02
N ASN A 45 16.60 1.46 -8.91
CA ASN A 45 17.79 1.30 -8.07
C ASN A 45 18.89 0.49 -8.75
N LEU A 46 18.60 -0.27 -9.81
CA LEU A 46 19.65 -0.90 -10.63
C LEU A 46 20.60 0.14 -11.24
N PHE A 47 20.12 1.34 -11.53
CA PHE A 47 20.85 2.36 -12.28
C PHE A 47 21.16 3.61 -11.47
N ILE A 48 20.26 4.00 -10.56
CA ILE A 48 20.33 5.26 -9.81
C ILE A 48 19.94 5.07 -8.35
N ALA A 49 20.59 5.82 -7.46
CA ALA A 49 20.18 5.90 -6.07
C ALA A 49 18.83 6.59 -5.92
N HIS A 50 18.03 6.20 -4.91
CA HIS A 50 16.76 6.86 -4.59
C HIS A 50 16.99 8.19 -3.85
N SER A 51 17.78 9.07 -4.47
CA SER A 51 18.14 10.37 -3.92
C SER A 51 16.92 11.31 -3.81
N LYS A 52 17.05 12.36 -2.99
CA LYS A 52 15.97 13.36 -2.82
C LYS A 52 15.46 13.95 -4.14
N PRO A 53 16.30 14.38 -5.10
CA PRO A 53 15.82 14.89 -6.38
C PRO A 53 15.05 13.85 -7.19
N HIS A 54 15.56 12.61 -7.27
CA HIS A 54 14.89 11.49 -7.94
C HIS A 54 13.49 11.26 -7.37
N ASN A 55 13.41 11.11 -6.04
CA ASN A 55 12.16 10.83 -5.35
C ASN A 55 11.16 11.98 -5.48
N LEU A 56 11.64 13.22 -5.48
CA LEU A 56 10.79 14.40 -5.63
C LEU A 56 10.12 14.43 -7.01
N ILE A 57 10.87 14.16 -8.08
CA ILE A 57 10.32 14.04 -9.44
C ILE A 57 9.26 12.92 -9.50
N LEU A 58 9.58 11.76 -8.93
CA LEU A 58 8.65 10.63 -8.87
C LEU A 58 7.34 11.01 -8.16
N ILE A 59 7.44 11.60 -6.98
CA ILE A 59 6.27 12.00 -6.19
C ILE A 59 5.42 13.06 -6.92
N PHE A 60 6.04 14.04 -7.56
CA PHE A 60 5.29 15.04 -8.34
C PHE A 60 4.62 14.44 -9.58
N PHE A 61 5.27 13.50 -10.27
CA PHE A 61 4.65 12.83 -11.42
C PHE A 61 3.37 12.09 -11.01
N GLY A 62 3.40 11.32 -9.91
CA GLY A 62 2.21 10.66 -9.37
C GLY A 62 1.14 11.65 -8.91
N PHE A 63 1.54 12.76 -8.26
CA PHE A 63 0.64 13.82 -7.82
C PHE A 63 -0.14 14.44 -8.99
N PHE A 64 0.55 14.86 -10.05
CA PHE A 64 -0.10 15.43 -11.22
C PHE A 64 -0.98 14.42 -11.97
N SER A 65 -0.58 13.16 -11.98
CA SER A 65 -1.39 12.06 -12.53
C SER A 65 -2.72 11.94 -11.79
N PHE A 66 -2.69 12.02 -10.46
CA PHE A 66 -3.93 12.02 -9.68
C PHE A 66 -4.79 13.24 -9.93
N LEU A 67 -4.21 14.45 -10.02
CA LEU A 67 -4.96 15.68 -10.30
C LEU A 67 -5.69 15.59 -11.63
N TYR A 68 -5.03 15.07 -12.66
CA TYR A 68 -5.66 14.83 -13.96
C TYR A 68 -6.87 13.89 -13.84
N PHE A 69 -6.71 12.76 -13.13
CA PHE A 69 -7.78 11.81 -12.90
C PHE A 69 -8.89 12.39 -12.02
N PHE A 70 -8.55 13.15 -10.99
CA PHE A 70 -9.48 13.85 -10.12
C PHE A 70 -10.35 14.81 -10.91
N LYS A 71 -9.77 15.69 -11.74
CA LYS A 71 -10.49 16.62 -12.62
C LYS A 71 -11.51 15.91 -13.50
N LYS A 72 -11.21 14.71 -13.98
CA LYS A 72 -12.10 13.91 -14.83
C LYS A 72 -13.29 13.30 -14.05
N ASN A 73 -13.12 13.04 -12.75
CA ASN A 73 -14.08 12.27 -11.96
C ASN A 73 -14.74 13.06 -10.82
N PHE A 74 -14.34 14.31 -10.55
CA PHE A 74 -14.81 15.07 -9.39
C PHE A 74 -16.33 15.30 -9.36
N LYS A 75 -17.02 15.25 -10.52
CA LYS A 75 -18.49 15.36 -10.60
C LYS A 75 -19.22 14.07 -10.16
N LYS A 76 -18.51 12.96 -9.93
CA LYS A 76 -19.13 11.68 -9.52
C LYS A 76 -19.25 11.62 -7.99
N PRO A 77 -20.46 11.62 -7.40
CA PRO A 77 -20.63 11.64 -5.94
C PRO A 77 -19.92 10.48 -5.23
N LYS A 78 -19.99 9.28 -5.81
CA LYS A 78 -19.32 8.10 -5.28
C LYS A 78 -17.80 8.25 -5.20
N PHE A 79 -17.18 8.91 -6.19
CA PHE A 79 -15.74 9.18 -6.19
C PHE A 79 -15.37 10.17 -5.07
N ILE A 80 -16.11 11.25 -4.94
CA ILE A 80 -15.89 12.26 -3.89
C ILE A 80 -16.05 11.67 -2.49
N LYS A 81 -17.09 10.84 -2.27
CA LYS A 81 -17.26 10.12 -1.01
C LYS A 81 -16.04 9.25 -0.67
N ASN A 82 -15.48 8.54 -1.65
CA ASN A 82 -14.26 7.75 -1.46
C ASN A 82 -13.03 8.62 -1.16
N VAL A 83 -12.90 9.79 -1.78
CA VAL A 83 -11.80 10.72 -1.48
C VAL A 83 -11.89 11.21 -0.04
N TYR A 84 -13.06 11.61 0.45
CA TYR A 84 -13.25 11.99 1.86
C TYR A 84 -12.94 10.83 2.81
N LEU A 85 -13.35 9.60 2.47
CA LEU A 85 -13.01 8.42 3.26
C LEU A 85 -11.49 8.21 3.35
N VAL A 86 -10.78 8.36 2.23
CA VAL A 86 -9.31 8.30 2.20
C VAL A 86 -8.70 9.34 3.12
N LEU A 87 -9.13 10.59 3.00
CA LEU A 87 -8.60 11.69 3.84
C LEU A 87 -8.85 11.44 5.33
N ALA A 88 -10.06 11.01 5.70
CA ALA A 88 -10.40 10.73 7.10
C ALA A 88 -9.57 9.57 7.68
N VAL A 89 -9.44 8.45 6.95
CA VAL A 89 -8.66 7.29 7.40
C VAL A 89 -7.20 7.67 7.58
N PHE A 90 -6.60 8.36 6.61
CA PHE A 90 -5.19 8.71 6.69
C PHE A 90 -4.89 9.81 7.71
N LEU A 91 -5.82 10.74 7.95
CA LEU A 91 -5.69 11.70 9.03
C LEU A 91 -5.55 10.99 10.39
N ILE A 92 -6.39 10.00 10.66
CA ILE A 92 -6.33 9.21 11.89
C ILE A 92 -5.03 8.39 11.96
N LEU A 93 -4.66 7.71 10.88
CA LEU A 93 -3.47 6.85 10.86
C LEU A 93 -2.17 7.65 10.98
N PHE A 94 -2.10 8.86 10.49
CA PHE A 94 -0.91 9.70 10.67
C PHE A 94 -0.71 10.11 12.13
N LEU A 95 -1.79 10.22 12.91
CA LEU A 95 -1.66 10.39 14.37
C LEU A 95 -1.03 9.15 15.03
N SER A 96 -1.31 7.95 14.53
CA SER A 96 -0.71 6.70 15.02
C SER A 96 0.77 6.57 14.73
N LEU A 97 1.30 7.29 13.72
CA LEU A 97 2.74 7.36 13.44
C LEU A 97 3.53 8.17 14.48
N LEU A 98 2.85 8.99 15.29
CA LEU A 98 3.49 9.72 16.38
C LEU A 98 3.83 8.81 17.57
N ILE A 99 3.40 7.55 17.57
CA ILE A 99 3.75 6.57 18.60
C ILE A 99 5.15 6.06 18.32
N GLU A 100 6.10 6.49 19.14
CA GLU A 100 7.55 6.26 18.99
C GLU A 100 8.00 4.86 19.45
N LYS A 101 7.53 3.80 18.84
CA LYS A 101 8.13 2.48 19.06
C LYS A 101 8.42 1.82 17.74
N ASN A 102 9.69 1.83 17.35
CA ASN A 102 10.16 1.15 16.17
C ASN A 102 10.28 -0.37 16.41
N HIS A 103 10.28 -1.13 15.31
CA HIS A 103 10.64 -2.54 15.32
C HIS A 103 12.07 -2.73 15.88
N ASP A 104 12.31 -3.80 16.65
CA ASP A 104 13.61 -4.04 17.26
C ASP A 104 14.75 -4.15 16.22
N ASP A 105 14.46 -4.70 15.04
CA ASP A 105 15.40 -4.80 13.92
C ASP A 105 15.63 -3.48 13.16
N PHE A 106 14.87 -2.43 13.47
CA PHE A 106 14.92 -1.18 12.72
C PHE A 106 16.33 -0.56 12.69
N PRO A 107 17.04 -0.41 13.81
CA PRO A 107 18.41 0.14 13.81
C PRO A 107 19.44 -0.82 13.22
N TYR A 108 19.19 -2.13 13.25
CA TYR A 108 20.18 -3.13 12.87
C TYR A 108 20.28 -3.32 11.35
N TYR A 109 19.15 -3.37 10.64
CA TYR A 109 19.18 -3.55 9.19
C TYR A 109 18.06 -2.86 8.41
N HIS A 110 16.86 -2.58 9.00
CA HIS A 110 15.81 -1.91 8.23
C HIS A 110 16.22 -0.50 7.82
N PHE A 111 16.66 0.31 8.79
CA PHE A 111 17.11 1.67 8.53
C PHE A 111 18.40 1.69 7.71
N PRO A 112 19.49 0.98 8.07
CA PRO A 112 20.73 1.01 7.28
C PRO A 112 20.54 0.57 5.85
N TYR A 113 19.75 -0.50 5.59
CA TYR A 113 19.48 -0.97 4.25
C TYR A 113 18.68 0.06 3.44
N THR A 114 17.59 0.58 4.00
CA THR A 114 16.76 1.62 3.35
C THR A 114 17.58 2.86 3.05
N PHE A 115 18.42 3.30 3.99
CA PHE A 115 19.28 4.47 3.81
C PHE A 115 20.34 4.24 2.72
N GLN A 116 20.94 3.05 2.66
CA GLN A 116 21.89 2.69 1.61
C GLN A 116 21.28 2.82 0.20
N LEU A 117 20.03 2.41 0.02
CA LEU A 117 19.31 2.57 -1.26
C LEU A 117 19.14 4.05 -1.68
N THR A 118 19.23 4.99 -0.73
CA THR A 118 19.14 6.43 -1.01
C THR A 118 20.48 7.06 -1.39
N GLN A 119 21.59 6.40 -1.04
CA GLN A 119 22.95 6.90 -1.25
C GLN A 119 23.56 6.32 -2.55
N ASP A 120 23.31 5.04 -2.81
CA ASP A 120 23.93 4.31 -3.90
C ASP A 120 22.89 3.56 -4.75
N SER A 121 23.23 3.33 -6.00
CA SER A 121 22.59 2.32 -6.83
C SER A 121 22.90 0.92 -6.31
N LEU A 122 22.32 -0.12 -6.92
CA LEU A 122 22.49 -1.50 -6.50
C LEU A 122 23.98 -1.89 -6.34
N ASN A 123 24.35 -2.24 -5.11
CA ASN A 123 25.69 -2.72 -4.75
C ASN A 123 25.68 -4.24 -4.64
N PHE A 124 26.43 -4.93 -5.53
CA PHE A 124 26.59 -6.37 -5.44
C PHE A 124 27.40 -6.77 -4.20
N GLY A 125 26.94 -7.80 -3.50
CA GLY A 125 27.64 -8.35 -2.34
C GLY A 125 27.38 -7.62 -1.01
N ILE A 126 26.46 -6.68 -0.96
CA ILE A 126 26.10 -5.94 0.26
C ILE A 126 25.68 -6.86 1.42
N GLY A 127 25.14 -8.04 1.11
CA GLY A 127 24.82 -9.07 2.11
C GLY A 127 26.03 -9.66 2.84
N LYS A 128 27.26 -9.35 2.40
CA LYS A 128 28.50 -9.70 3.15
C LYS A 128 28.77 -8.73 4.29
N LEU A 129 28.25 -7.50 4.20
CA LEU A 129 28.45 -6.47 5.21
C LEU A 129 27.53 -6.66 6.43
N ASN A 130 26.29 -7.07 6.19
CA ASN A 130 25.31 -7.30 7.24
C ASN A 130 24.42 -8.49 6.88
N HIS A 131 24.20 -9.39 7.84
CA HIS A 131 23.34 -10.57 7.66
C HIS A 131 21.91 -10.20 7.26
N GLY A 132 21.35 -9.15 7.83
CA GLY A 132 20.01 -8.64 7.52
C GLY A 132 19.84 -8.15 6.08
N PHE A 133 20.95 -7.86 5.36
CA PHE A 133 20.92 -7.44 3.96
C PHE A 133 20.80 -8.60 2.96
N ARG A 134 20.87 -9.86 3.45
CA ARG A 134 20.77 -11.06 2.59
C ARG A 134 19.35 -11.35 2.13
N THR A 135 18.36 -10.88 2.87
CA THR A 135 16.93 -11.09 2.58
C THR A 135 16.23 -9.75 2.42
N PRO A 136 16.46 -9.02 1.32
CA PRO A 136 15.84 -7.72 1.09
C PRO A 136 14.33 -7.88 1.00
N SER A 137 13.60 -6.94 1.61
CA SER A 137 12.16 -6.82 1.50
C SER A 137 11.81 -5.60 0.65
N SER A 138 10.75 -5.70 -0.13
CA SER A 138 10.23 -4.57 -0.92
C SER A 138 9.85 -3.36 -0.07
N ILE A 139 9.61 -3.55 1.23
CA ILE A 139 9.30 -2.42 2.12
C ILE A 139 10.47 -1.44 2.23
N PHE A 140 11.72 -1.93 2.18
CA PHE A 140 12.91 -1.08 2.23
C PHE A 140 13.04 -0.24 0.94
N TYR A 141 12.82 -0.88 -0.20
CA TYR A 141 12.81 -0.21 -1.50
C TYR A 141 11.69 0.83 -1.60
N LEU A 142 10.50 0.51 -1.08
CA LEU A 142 9.38 1.45 -1.05
C LEU A 142 9.64 2.62 -0.10
N ASN A 143 10.17 2.36 1.09
CA ASN A 143 10.53 3.39 2.05
C ASN A 143 11.62 4.34 1.53
N SER A 144 12.60 3.82 0.79
CA SER A 144 13.66 4.66 0.21
C SER A 144 13.14 5.68 -0.80
N LEU A 145 12.00 5.42 -1.48
CA LEU A 145 11.34 6.40 -2.35
C LEU A 145 10.72 7.58 -1.57
N PHE A 146 10.56 7.45 -0.24
CA PHE A 146 10.04 8.52 0.62
C PHE A 146 11.13 9.36 1.26
N PHE A 147 12.40 9.16 0.89
CA PHE A 147 13.49 10.04 1.25
C PHE A 147 13.36 11.37 0.48
N LEU A 148 12.79 12.37 1.15
CA LEU A 148 12.42 13.67 0.57
C LEU A 148 13.13 14.83 1.25
N PRO A 149 13.30 15.99 0.58
CA PRO A 149 13.78 17.20 1.24
C PRO A 149 12.94 17.53 2.47
N ILE A 150 13.57 18.05 3.53
CA ILE A 150 12.97 18.46 4.81
C ILE A 150 12.59 17.26 5.70
N ALA A 151 11.95 16.22 5.16
CA ALA A 151 11.47 15.07 5.94
C ALA A 151 12.53 13.97 6.11
N ASP A 152 13.51 13.91 5.21
CA ASP A 152 14.62 12.96 5.24
C ASP A 152 14.15 11.51 5.52
N TYR A 153 14.79 10.82 6.45
CA TYR A 153 14.50 9.44 6.84
C TYR A 153 13.28 9.29 7.77
N PHE A 154 12.70 10.37 8.27
CA PHE A 154 11.53 10.29 9.15
C PHE A 154 10.31 9.63 8.49
N LEU A 155 10.28 9.56 7.16
CA LEU A 155 9.20 8.92 6.41
C LEU A 155 9.43 7.42 6.15
N PHE A 156 10.51 6.81 6.62
CA PHE A 156 10.83 5.40 6.33
C PHE A 156 9.85 4.37 6.91
N ASN A 157 8.93 4.79 7.79
CA ASN A 157 7.87 3.94 8.29
C ASN A 157 6.51 4.16 7.59
N PHE A 158 6.43 5.07 6.62
CA PHE A 158 5.15 5.44 5.99
C PHE A 158 4.56 4.35 5.12
N SER A 159 5.34 3.42 4.59
CA SER A 159 4.82 2.27 3.83
C SER A 159 3.82 1.45 4.63
N ALA A 160 4.07 1.23 5.92
CA ALA A 160 3.14 0.52 6.80
C ALA A 160 1.81 1.27 6.95
N ALA A 161 1.85 2.60 7.10
CA ALA A 161 0.65 3.43 7.17
C ALA A 161 -0.15 3.38 5.87
N PHE A 162 0.51 3.39 4.71
CA PHE A 162 -0.18 3.28 3.43
C PHE A 162 -0.83 1.92 3.25
N ILE A 163 -0.16 0.82 3.60
CA ILE A 163 -0.71 -0.53 3.49
C ILE A 163 -1.92 -0.69 4.42
N LEU A 164 -1.80 -0.34 5.70
CA LEU A 164 -2.92 -0.42 6.65
C LEU A 164 -4.06 0.53 6.27
N GLY A 165 -3.74 1.75 5.82
CA GLY A 165 -4.73 2.74 5.41
C GLY A 165 -5.56 2.27 4.22
N PHE A 166 -4.93 1.76 3.17
CA PHE A 166 -5.66 1.24 2.02
C PHE A 166 -6.45 -0.03 2.36
N ALA A 167 -5.93 -0.90 3.23
CA ALA A 167 -6.68 -2.03 3.75
C ALA A 167 -7.95 -1.58 4.50
N ASN A 168 -7.83 -0.61 5.38
CA ASN A 168 -8.98 -0.03 6.10
C ASN A 168 -10.02 0.59 5.14
N ILE A 169 -9.59 1.28 4.10
CA ILE A 169 -10.50 1.84 3.08
C ILE A 169 -11.24 0.74 2.34
N ILE A 170 -10.59 -0.38 2.00
CA ILE A 170 -11.23 -1.53 1.37
C ILE A 170 -12.33 -2.09 2.28
N LEU A 171 -12.02 -2.31 3.55
CA LEU A 171 -12.96 -2.87 4.53
C LEU A 171 -14.12 -1.91 4.80
N LEU A 172 -13.84 -0.64 5.05
CA LEU A 172 -14.87 0.38 5.28
C LEU A 172 -15.80 0.54 4.07
N ASN A 173 -15.29 0.50 2.85
CA ASN A 173 -16.14 0.54 1.66
C ASN A 173 -17.08 -0.67 1.58
N LYS A 174 -16.65 -1.86 2.03
CA LYS A 174 -17.53 -3.03 2.10
C LYS A 174 -18.59 -2.87 3.18
N ILE A 175 -18.22 -2.33 4.33
CA ILE A 175 -19.14 -2.10 5.46
C ILE A 175 -20.17 -1.00 5.12
N LEU A 176 -19.72 0.14 4.57
CA LEU A 176 -20.56 1.31 4.29
C LEU A 176 -21.47 1.17 3.06
N ASN A 177 -21.12 0.27 2.12
CA ASN A 177 -21.98 -0.05 0.97
C ASN A 177 -22.90 -1.24 1.23
N PHE A 178 -23.18 -1.51 2.49
CA PHE A 178 -24.18 -2.47 2.90
C PHE A 178 -25.57 -2.04 2.38
N ASP A 179 -26.18 -2.90 1.58
CA ASP A 179 -27.50 -2.67 1.01
C ASP A 179 -28.55 -2.98 2.11
N ASN A 180 -29.14 -1.96 2.69
CA ASN A 180 -30.15 -2.10 3.75
C ASN A 180 -31.41 -2.86 3.29
N ASP A 181 -31.62 -3.01 1.98
CA ASP A 181 -32.75 -3.73 1.41
C ASP A 181 -32.63 -5.27 1.59
N LYS A 182 -31.43 -5.78 1.86
CA LYS A 182 -31.21 -7.19 2.21
C LYS A 182 -31.19 -7.33 3.73
N LYS A 183 -32.32 -7.73 4.31
CA LYS A 183 -32.53 -7.93 5.76
C LYS A 183 -31.59 -8.95 6.43
N THR A 184 -30.64 -9.56 5.74
CA THR A 184 -29.68 -10.50 6.30
C THR A 184 -28.28 -9.92 6.19
N LEU A 185 -27.59 -9.80 7.31
CA LEU A 185 -26.15 -9.50 7.35
C LEU A 185 -25.43 -10.54 6.49
N ASP A 186 -24.93 -10.12 5.32
CA ASP A 186 -24.10 -10.98 4.50
C ASP A 186 -22.82 -11.28 5.30
N PHE A 187 -22.45 -12.55 5.39
CA PHE A 187 -21.24 -13.02 6.09
C PHE A 187 -19.99 -12.19 5.74
N ARG A 188 -19.91 -11.72 4.50
CA ARG A 188 -18.79 -10.87 4.02
C ARG A 188 -18.70 -9.53 4.74
N ASN A 189 -19.84 -8.89 5.00
CA ASN A 189 -19.87 -7.61 5.69
C ASN A 189 -19.51 -7.78 7.15
N TYR A 190 -20.00 -8.86 7.77
CA TYR A 190 -19.63 -9.23 9.13
C TYR A 190 -18.14 -9.53 9.25
N LEU A 191 -17.58 -10.34 8.34
CA LEU A 191 -16.14 -10.62 8.30
C LEU A 191 -15.32 -9.35 8.05
N SER A 192 -15.79 -8.45 7.18
CA SER A 192 -15.11 -7.17 6.94
C SER A 192 -15.10 -6.28 8.17
N LEU A 193 -16.18 -6.27 8.94
CA LEU A 193 -16.26 -5.52 10.21
C LEU A 193 -15.31 -6.11 11.27
N LEU A 194 -15.34 -7.42 11.46
CA LEU A 194 -14.41 -8.09 12.39
C LEU A 194 -12.96 -7.85 12.00
N SER A 195 -12.64 -7.94 10.71
CA SER A 195 -11.31 -7.70 10.21
C SER A 195 -10.87 -6.25 10.38
N PHE A 196 -11.76 -5.29 10.18
CA PHE A 196 -11.48 -3.88 10.45
C PHE A 196 -11.14 -3.64 11.93
N ILE A 197 -11.94 -4.21 12.84
CA ILE A 197 -11.68 -4.11 14.28
C ILE A 197 -10.34 -4.78 14.64
N PHE A 198 -10.11 -6.01 14.13
CA PHE A 198 -8.89 -6.76 14.37
C PHE A 198 -7.65 -5.98 13.91
N LEU A 199 -7.63 -5.49 12.67
CA LEU A 199 -6.48 -4.76 12.13
C LEU A 199 -6.15 -3.53 12.96
N ASN A 200 -7.15 -2.77 13.41
CA ASN A 200 -6.89 -1.53 14.15
C ASN A 200 -6.58 -1.76 15.64
N ILE A 201 -6.91 -2.91 16.21
CA ILE A 201 -6.48 -3.28 17.57
C ILE A 201 -5.06 -3.85 17.58
N PHE A 202 -4.71 -4.72 16.62
CA PHE A 202 -3.43 -5.44 16.65
C PHE A 202 -2.32 -4.76 15.85
N PHE A 203 -2.64 -3.97 14.83
CA PHE A 203 -1.68 -3.37 13.91
C PHE A 203 -1.59 -1.83 14.00
N TYR A 204 -2.09 -1.21 15.08
CA TYR A 204 -2.07 0.24 15.23
C TYR A 204 -0.66 0.85 15.40
N ARG A 205 0.30 0.05 15.88
CA ARG A 205 1.69 0.49 16.05
C ARG A 205 2.44 0.40 14.73
N LEU A 206 2.26 1.41 13.90
CA LEU A 206 2.73 1.41 12.52
C LEU A 206 4.26 1.30 12.40
N SER A 207 5.00 1.94 13.30
CA SER A 207 6.47 1.89 13.31
C SER A 207 7.04 0.51 13.68
N GLU A 208 6.23 -0.38 14.28
CA GLU A 208 6.62 -1.75 14.60
C GLU A 208 6.32 -2.76 13.48
N HIS A 209 5.73 -2.34 12.35
CA HIS A 209 5.27 -3.29 11.34
C HIS A 209 6.39 -4.13 10.73
N GLY A 210 7.60 -3.56 10.59
CA GLY A 210 8.69 -4.25 9.92
C GLY A 210 8.28 -4.76 8.54
N THR A 211 8.73 -5.95 8.19
CA THR A 211 8.38 -6.62 6.93
C THR A 211 7.11 -7.48 7.04
N ASP A 212 6.86 -8.05 8.22
CA ASP A 212 5.88 -9.13 8.40
C ASP A 212 4.45 -8.64 8.58
N ARG A 213 4.23 -7.64 9.45
CA ARG A 213 2.88 -7.18 9.78
C ARG A 213 2.16 -6.58 8.58
N SER A 214 2.87 -5.85 7.74
CA SER A 214 2.30 -5.30 6.49
C SER A 214 1.86 -6.41 5.53
N ALA A 215 2.63 -7.49 5.41
CA ALA A 215 2.24 -8.65 4.62
C ALA A 215 1.02 -9.38 5.22
N GLN A 216 0.95 -9.53 6.55
CA GLN A 216 -0.21 -10.13 7.24
C GLN A 216 -1.50 -9.35 7.01
N VAL A 217 -1.43 -8.01 7.05
CA VAL A 217 -2.57 -7.13 6.70
C VAL A 217 -3.06 -7.44 5.29
N LEU A 218 -2.16 -7.55 4.31
CA LEU A 218 -2.51 -7.83 2.92
C LEU A 218 -3.06 -9.24 2.72
N ILE A 219 -2.56 -10.25 3.45
CA ILE A 219 -3.10 -11.62 3.45
C ILE A 219 -4.57 -11.61 3.86
N LEU A 220 -4.91 -10.90 4.94
CA LEU A 220 -6.29 -10.80 5.38
C LEU A 220 -7.19 -10.15 4.32
N ILE A 221 -6.71 -9.08 3.68
CA ILE A 221 -7.45 -8.41 2.58
C ILE A 221 -7.62 -9.35 1.39
N LEU A 222 -6.58 -10.10 1.02
CA LEU A 222 -6.64 -11.08 -0.07
C LEU A 222 -7.67 -12.18 0.23
N PHE A 223 -7.65 -12.71 1.45
CA PHE A 223 -8.61 -13.73 1.89
C PHE A 223 -10.06 -13.23 1.78
N ILE A 224 -10.34 -12.02 2.29
CA ILE A 224 -11.68 -11.40 2.21
C ILE A 224 -12.10 -11.15 0.75
N HIS A 225 -11.15 -10.78 -0.11
CA HIS A 225 -11.40 -10.56 -1.54
C HIS A 225 -11.78 -11.88 -2.23
N LEU A 226 -10.97 -12.92 -2.06
CA LEU A 226 -11.20 -14.24 -2.65
C LEU A 226 -12.49 -14.88 -2.14
N LEU A 227 -12.75 -14.83 -0.84
CA LEU A 227 -13.98 -15.36 -0.25
C LEU A 227 -15.22 -14.68 -0.83
N GLY A 228 -15.16 -13.35 -1.01
CA GLY A 228 -16.24 -12.59 -1.62
C GLY A 228 -16.53 -13.04 -3.05
N ASN A 229 -15.50 -13.23 -3.85
CA ASN A 229 -15.64 -13.64 -5.25
C ASN A 229 -16.10 -15.09 -5.38
N PHE A 230 -15.62 -15.98 -4.50
CA PHE A 230 -16.03 -17.38 -4.45
C PHE A 230 -17.53 -17.51 -4.15
N GLN A 231 -18.04 -16.77 -3.17
CA GLN A 231 -19.47 -16.78 -2.83
C GLN A 231 -20.35 -16.24 -3.96
N MET A 232 -19.88 -15.24 -4.70
CA MET A 232 -20.64 -14.66 -5.82
C MET A 232 -20.58 -15.54 -7.07
N LYS A 233 -19.78 -16.60 -7.09
CA LYS A 233 -19.47 -17.41 -8.28
C LYS A 233 -19.06 -16.56 -9.49
N LYS A 234 -18.45 -15.40 -9.21
CA LYS A 234 -18.07 -14.42 -10.21
C LYS A 234 -16.63 -14.00 -9.95
N PHE A 235 -15.76 -14.34 -10.89
CA PHE A 235 -14.35 -14.00 -10.84
C PHE A 235 -13.98 -13.37 -12.18
N ASP A 236 -14.21 -12.07 -12.25
CA ASP A 236 -13.95 -11.32 -13.48
C ASP A 236 -12.46 -10.94 -13.62
N ARG A 237 -12.10 -10.36 -14.76
CA ARG A 237 -10.70 -9.95 -15.04
C ARG A 237 -10.16 -8.96 -14.02
N ASN A 238 -11.01 -8.08 -13.49
CA ASN A 238 -10.60 -7.10 -12.48
C ASN A 238 -10.29 -7.77 -11.14
N ASP A 239 -11.08 -8.77 -10.75
CA ASP A 239 -10.85 -9.55 -9.55
C ASP A 239 -9.55 -10.35 -9.65
N GLN A 240 -9.26 -10.92 -10.83
CA GLN A 240 -7.99 -11.59 -11.10
C GLN A 240 -6.81 -10.62 -10.98
N LEU A 241 -6.90 -9.45 -11.59
CA LEU A 241 -5.86 -8.42 -11.52
C LEU A 241 -5.58 -8.03 -10.07
N ILE A 242 -6.62 -7.73 -9.29
CA ILE A 242 -6.48 -7.37 -7.87
C ILE A 242 -5.85 -8.50 -7.08
N THR A 243 -6.30 -9.73 -7.29
CA THR A 243 -5.75 -10.92 -6.63
C THR A 243 -4.25 -11.06 -6.87
N TYR A 244 -3.82 -11.00 -8.13
CA TYR A 244 -2.40 -11.14 -8.48
C TYR A 244 -1.55 -9.98 -7.97
N LEU A 245 -2.08 -8.75 -7.99
CA LEU A 245 -1.36 -7.58 -7.48
C LEU A 245 -1.17 -7.65 -5.96
N ILE A 246 -2.21 -8.02 -5.21
CA ILE A 246 -2.10 -8.16 -3.74
C ILE A 246 -1.17 -9.32 -3.40
N LEU A 247 -1.28 -10.46 -4.09
CA LEU A 247 -0.39 -11.60 -3.90
C LEU A 247 1.08 -11.21 -4.19
N GLY A 248 1.31 -10.49 -5.29
CA GLY A 248 2.64 -9.97 -5.63
C GLY A 248 3.22 -9.06 -4.55
N LEU A 249 2.40 -8.17 -3.98
CA LEU A 249 2.83 -7.34 -2.84
C LEU A 249 3.19 -8.20 -1.62
N ILE A 250 2.36 -9.17 -1.25
CA ILE A 250 2.60 -10.05 -0.10
C ILE A 250 3.95 -10.75 -0.24
N ILE A 251 4.19 -11.40 -1.38
CA ILE A 251 5.42 -12.15 -1.65
C ILE A 251 6.63 -11.20 -1.67
N SER A 252 6.49 -10.01 -2.25
CA SER A 252 7.56 -9.03 -2.33
C SER A 252 7.94 -8.44 -0.97
N LEU A 253 6.99 -8.28 -0.06
CA LEU A 253 7.25 -7.82 1.30
C LEU A 253 7.94 -8.90 2.14
N LYS A 254 7.50 -10.15 2.00
CA LYS A 254 8.06 -11.28 2.73
C LYS A 254 7.98 -12.55 1.87
N SER A 255 9.12 -12.96 1.33
CA SER A 255 9.23 -14.12 0.43
C SER A 255 8.76 -15.44 1.07
N PHE A 256 8.81 -15.54 2.40
CA PHE A 256 8.31 -16.69 3.15
C PHE A 256 6.85 -17.03 2.83
N TYR A 257 6.02 -16.03 2.54
CA TYR A 257 4.61 -16.23 2.20
C TYR A 257 4.37 -16.81 0.80
N PHE A 258 5.43 -17.02 0.01
CA PHE A 258 5.33 -17.80 -1.23
C PHE A 258 4.99 -19.28 -0.97
N LEU A 259 5.30 -19.79 0.24
CA LEU A 259 5.08 -21.18 0.62
C LEU A 259 3.65 -21.48 1.09
N TYR A 260 2.82 -20.46 1.27
CA TYR A 260 1.43 -20.56 1.72
C TYR A 260 0.45 -20.11 0.64
#